data_fe2c2cb246caf8fe57b3c967cf49c6be
#
_entry.id   fe2c2cb246caf8fe57b3c967cf49c6be
#
_cell.length_a   1.000
_cell.length_b   1.000
_cell.length_c   1.000
_cell.angle_alpha   90.00
_cell.angle_beta   90.00
_cell.angle_gamma   90.00
#
_symmetry.space_group_name_H-M   'P 1'
#
loop_
_entity.id
_entity.type
_entity.pdbx_description
1 polymer ?
#
loop_
_entity_poly.entity_id
_entity_poly.type
_entity_poly.pdbx_seq_one_letter_code
_entity_poly.pdbx_strand_id
1 'polypeptide(L)'
;MLKSKDLKTWTPVGRLLTEGKQVYGNKGFWAPQFYKNGKTWQLAYTANEQVAVAEAPKLTGPYTQKLVKPVDESAKNIDPFVFTDDDGKSYLFHVRFNNGNFIWVAAYDKNTQTIDRNTLQRCLDNTQAWENTTDYPSAPIMEGPTVIKHKGKYYLFYSANHFMSRDYAVGYAVADSPLGPWKKPNDNRIIHRSTVGENGSGHGDVFDDSKGNIFYVYHVHHSDHAVSPRLTRIVPLHFVPSADGFDRVEVKREEVIVPIVKTDGKK
;
A
#
# COMPACT_ATOMS: atom_id res chain seq x y z
N MET A 1 5.39 -12.78 -8.79
CA MET A 1 4.40 -11.98 -9.56
C MET A 1 3.30 -12.89 -10.07
N LEU A 2 2.06 -12.44 -10.01
CA LEU A 2 0.89 -13.08 -10.62
C LEU A 2 0.32 -12.15 -11.69
N LYS A 3 -0.41 -12.68 -12.65
CA LYS A 3 -1.16 -11.92 -13.66
C LYS A 3 -2.58 -12.43 -13.79
N SER A 4 -3.51 -11.52 -14.10
CA SER A 4 -4.91 -11.81 -14.38
C SER A 4 -5.41 -10.98 -15.57
N LYS A 5 -6.52 -11.41 -16.18
CA LYS A 5 -7.28 -10.67 -17.18
C LYS A 5 -8.68 -10.30 -16.69
N ASP A 6 -9.13 -10.88 -15.59
CA ASP A 6 -10.50 -10.80 -15.08
C ASP A 6 -10.59 -10.50 -13.58
N LEU A 7 -9.45 -10.28 -12.93
CA LEU A 7 -9.26 -10.11 -11.48
C LEU A 7 -9.66 -11.33 -10.64
N LYS A 8 -10.30 -12.33 -11.23
CA LYS A 8 -10.77 -13.55 -10.55
C LYS A 8 -9.77 -14.69 -10.65
N THR A 9 -9.21 -14.88 -11.84
CA THR A 9 -8.28 -15.98 -12.12
C THR A 9 -6.87 -15.44 -12.31
N TRP A 10 -5.92 -15.91 -11.51
CA TRP A 10 -4.54 -15.45 -11.50
C TRP A 10 -3.57 -16.59 -11.81
N THR A 11 -2.55 -16.31 -12.60
CA THR A 11 -1.49 -17.26 -12.96
C THR A 11 -0.12 -16.75 -12.54
N PRO A 12 0.76 -17.63 -12.01
CA PRO A 12 2.14 -17.27 -11.72
C PRO A 12 2.90 -16.82 -12.97
N VAL A 13 3.73 -15.78 -12.82
CA VAL A 13 4.63 -15.28 -13.88
C VAL A 13 6.08 -15.58 -13.53
N GLY A 14 6.47 -15.40 -12.27
CA GLY A 14 7.82 -15.63 -11.79
C GLY A 14 8.17 -14.86 -10.52
N ARG A 15 9.38 -15.05 -10.04
CA ARG A 15 9.98 -14.26 -8.97
C ARG A 15 10.63 -13.02 -9.55
N LEU A 16 10.50 -11.89 -8.88
CA LEU A 16 11.02 -10.60 -9.34
C LEU A 16 12.34 -10.24 -8.70
N LEU A 17 12.47 -10.55 -7.40
CA LEU A 17 13.68 -10.37 -6.62
C LEU A 17 14.28 -11.73 -6.29
N THR A 18 15.62 -11.81 -6.29
CA THR A 18 16.35 -12.98 -5.81
C THR A 18 17.18 -12.55 -4.62
N GLU A 19 16.88 -13.10 -3.46
CA GLU A 19 17.59 -12.86 -2.20
C GLU A 19 19.10 -13.01 -2.37
N GLY A 20 19.86 -12.08 -1.78
CA GLY A 20 21.33 -12.11 -1.79
C GLY A 20 21.98 -11.85 -3.15
N LYS A 21 21.20 -11.50 -4.21
CA LYS A 21 21.74 -11.24 -5.55
C LYS A 21 21.33 -9.87 -6.04
N GLN A 22 22.25 -8.91 -5.97
CA GLN A 22 22.11 -7.56 -6.56
C GLN A 22 20.86 -6.79 -6.09
N VAL A 23 20.31 -7.14 -4.93
CA VAL A 23 19.20 -6.45 -4.28
C VAL A 23 19.46 -6.36 -2.78
N TYR A 24 19.01 -5.27 -2.17
CA TYR A 24 19.13 -5.04 -0.74
C TYR A 24 18.25 -6.02 0.04
N GLY A 25 18.80 -6.52 1.17
CA GLY A 25 18.09 -7.31 2.16
C GLY A 25 18.15 -8.82 1.94
N ASN A 26 17.89 -9.55 3.01
CA ASN A 26 17.89 -11.01 3.06
C ASN A 26 16.72 -11.59 3.86
N LYS A 27 15.84 -10.73 4.42
CA LYS A 27 14.63 -11.14 5.14
C LYS A 27 13.57 -10.04 5.10
N GLY A 28 12.32 -10.41 5.42
CA GLY A 28 11.23 -9.45 5.54
C GLY A 28 10.95 -8.69 4.25
N PHE A 29 10.82 -9.41 3.13
CA PHE A 29 10.41 -8.83 1.85
C PHE A 29 8.91 -8.58 1.88
N TRP A 30 8.52 -7.29 2.07
CA TRP A 30 7.13 -6.87 2.26
C TRP A 30 6.74 -5.73 1.33
N ALA A 31 5.44 -5.53 1.17
CA ALA A 31 4.80 -4.36 0.58
C ALA A 31 5.44 -3.86 -0.73
N PRO A 32 5.53 -4.70 -1.78
CA PRO A 32 6.11 -4.27 -3.05
C PRO A 32 5.15 -3.39 -3.84
N GLN A 33 5.67 -2.33 -4.47
CA GLN A 33 4.96 -1.50 -5.43
C GLN A 33 5.77 -1.35 -6.73
N PHE A 34 5.10 -1.49 -7.88
CA PHE A 34 5.70 -1.21 -9.19
C PHE A 34 5.34 0.19 -9.67
N TYR A 35 6.31 0.87 -10.26
CA TYR A 35 6.07 2.13 -10.96
C TYR A 35 7.06 2.33 -12.11
N LYS A 36 6.75 3.26 -13.00
CA LYS A 36 7.63 3.61 -14.11
C LYS A 36 8.51 4.80 -13.81
N ASN A 37 9.75 4.72 -14.31
CA ASN A 37 10.64 5.86 -14.45
C ASN A 37 11.18 5.88 -15.89
N GLY A 38 10.57 6.69 -16.75
CA GLY A 38 10.86 6.69 -18.18
C GLY A 38 10.62 5.32 -18.84
N LYS A 39 11.68 4.72 -19.37
CA LYS A 39 11.64 3.38 -20.00
C LYS A 39 11.87 2.22 -19.01
N THR A 40 12.25 2.53 -17.77
CA THR A 40 12.60 1.54 -16.73
C THR A 40 11.42 1.30 -15.81
N TRP A 41 11.24 0.06 -15.39
CA TRP A 41 10.37 -0.31 -14.29
C TRP A 41 11.15 -0.26 -12.99
N GLN A 42 10.56 0.32 -11.96
CA GLN A 42 11.10 0.33 -10.60
C GLN A 42 10.15 -0.44 -9.67
N LEU A 43 10.74 -1.16 -8.72
CA LEU A 43 10.07 -1.93 -7.69
C LEU A 43 10.55 -1.41 -6.33
N ALA A 44 9.72 -0.64 -5.66
CA ALA A 44 9.92 -0.31 -4.26
C ALA A 44 9.46 -1.50 -3.40
N TYR A 45 10.19 -1.80 -2.34
CA TYR A 45 9.90 -2.91 -1.44
C TYR A 45 10.53 -2.67 -0.06
N THR A 46 10.04 -3.36 0.93
CA THR A 46 10.70 -3.45 2.25
C THR A 46 11.59 -4.69 2.29
N ALA A 47 12.79 -4.56 2.85
CA ALA A 47 13.60 -5.68 3.31
C ALA A 47 14.45 -5.25 4.51
N ASN A 48 14.70 -6.13 5.48
CA ASN A 48 15.42 -5.81 6.72
C ASN A 48 14.88 -4.56 7.45
N GLU A 49 13.56 -4.32 7.40
CA GLU A 49 12.90 -3.12 7.93
C GLU A 49 13.46 -1.80 7.33
N GLN A 50 13.81 -1.84 6.05
CA GLN A 50 14.25 -0.69 5.27
C GLN A 50 13.60 -0.69 3.89
N VAL A 51 13.20 0.46 3.41
CA VAL A 51 12.71 0.65 2.04
C VAL A 51 13.88 0.63 1.07
N ALA A 52 13.76 -0.19 0.04
CA ALA A 52 14.72 -0.27 -1.05
C ALA A 52 14.01 -0.22 -2.40
N VAL A 53 14.74 0.15 -3.46
CA VAL A 53 14.21 0.22 -4.82
C VAL A 53 15.15 -0.49 -5.78
N ALA A 54 14.62 -1.48 -6.48
CA ALA A 54 15.32 -2.18 -7.55
C ALA A 54 14.71 -1.79 -8.92
N GLU A 55 15.46 -1.93 -10.00
CA GLU A 55 15.02 -1.55 -11.33
C GLU A 55 15.22 -2.66 -12.37
N ALA A 56 14.38 -2.65 -13.40
CA ALA A 56 14.42 -3.58 -14.51
C ALA A 56 13.95 -2.94 -15.82
N PRO A 57 14.45 -3.38 -16.99
CA PRO A 57 13.96 -2.90 -18.28
C PRO A 57 12.55 -3.41 -18.63
N LYS A 58 12.08 -4.46 -17.97
CA LYS A 58 10.76 -5.08 -18.17
C LYS A 58 10.05 -5.28 -16.84
N LEU A 59 8.71 -5.17 -16.83
CA LEU A 59 7.88 -5.41 -15.65
C LEU A 59 8.14 -6.78 -14.99
N THR A 60 8.46 -7.77 -15.78
CA THR A 60 8.72 -9.15 -15.31
C THR A 60 10.13 -9.35 -14.75
N GLY A 61 10.94 -8.31 -14.69
CA GLY A 61 12.32 -8.37 -14.20
C GLY A 61 13.32 -9.01 -15.18
N PRO A 62 14.46 -9.50 -14.68
CA PRO A 62 14.87 -9.48 -13.27
C PRO A 62 15.17 -8.07 -12.76
N TYR A 63 14.79 -7.80 -11.51
CA TYR A 63 15.07 -6.52 -10.84
C TYR A 63 16.40 -6.57 -10.11
N THR A 64 17.20 -5.50 -10.25
CA THR A 64 18.52 -5.35 -9.61
C THR A 64 18.70 -3.93 -9.13
N GLN A 65 19.68 -3.70 -8.24
CA GLN A 65 20.12 -2.38 -7.83
C GLN A 65 21.54 -2.13 -8.35
N LYS A 66 21.80 -0.96 -8.90
CA LYS A 66 23.16 -0.53 -9.27
C LYS A 66 24.05 -0.37 -8.05
N LEU A 67 23.47 0.20 -6.99
CA LEU A 67 24.08 0.33 -5.68
C LEU A 67 23.13 -0.35 -4.67
N VAL A 68 23.59 -1.46 -4.10
CA VAL A 68 22.80 -2.27 -3.16
C VAL A 68 22.75 -1.55 -1.80
N LYS A 69 21.70 -0.74 -1.62
CA LYS A 69 21.46 0.02 -0.38
C LYS A 69 19.96 0.33 -0.25
N PRO A 70 19.48 0.69 0.96
CA PRO A 70 18.14 1.24 1.12
C PRO A 70 18.06 2.71 0.65
N VAL A 71 16.83 3.24 0.57
CA VAL A 71 16.55 4.63 0.18
C VAL A 71 16.95 5.61 1.29
N ASP A 72 16.62 5.27 2.53
CA ASP A 72 16.90 6.11 3.72
C ASP A 72 17.22 5.25 4.94
N GLU A 73 18.42 5.39 5.48
CA GLU A 73 18.92 4.66 6.65
C GLU A 73 18.74 5.42 7.97
N SER A 74 18.12 6.60 7.95
CA SER A 74 18.03 7.46 9.14
C SER A 74 17.10 6.92 10.22
N ALA A 75 16.20 6.01 9.88
CA ALA A 75 15.33 5.28 10.79
C ALA A 75 14.90 3.96 10.13
N LYS A 76 14.40 3.01 10.91
CA LYS A 76 13.64 1.87 10.37
C LYS A 76 12.42 2.37 9.62
N ASN A 77 12.19 1.85 8.43
CA ASN A 77 11.09 2.25 7.57
C ASN A 77 10.62 1.09 6.68
N ILE A 78 9.31 1.03 6.44
CA ILE A 78 8.65 -0.05 5.70
C ILE A 78 7.54 0.53 4.78
N ASP A 79 6.90 -0.33 4.01
CA ASP A 79 5.68 -0.06 3.23
C ASP A 79 5.82 1.14 2.28
N PRO A 80 6.73 1.06 1.30
CA PRO A 80 6.92 2.16 0.35
C PRO A 80 5.76 2.27 -0.62
N PHE A 81 5.35 3.52 -0.90
CA PHE A 81 4.49 3.86 -2.01
C PHE A 81 5.01 5.12 -2.71
N VAL A 82 5.34 5.01 -3.99
CA VAL A 82 5.80 6.14 -4.81
C VAL A 82 4.63 6.68 -5.61
N PHE A 83 4.20 7.89 -5.26
CA PHE A 83 3.21 8.64 -6.02
C PHE A 83 3.93 9.58 -6.99
N THR A 84 3.48 9.64 -8.24
CA THR A 84 3.94 10.63 -9.24
C THR A 84 2.75 11.48 -9.64
N ASP A 85 2.86 12.79 -9.42
CA ASP A 85 1.81 13.75 -9.74
C ASP A 85 1.82 14.13 -11.23
N ASP A 86 0.77 14.83 -11.67
CA ASP A 86 0.58 15.28 -13.06
C ASP A 86 1.69 16.22 -13.54
N ASP A 87 2.35 16.94 -12.63
CA ASP A 87 3.50 17.81 -12.92
C ASP A 87 4.85 17.03 -13.04
N GLY A 88 4.79 15.72 -12.89
CA GLY A 88 5.96 14.82 -12.96
C GLY A 88 6.77 14.71 -11.68
N LYS A 89 6.47 15.49 -10.64
CA LYS A 89 7.11 15.34 -9.33
C LYS A 89 6.69 14.05 -8.67
N SER A 90 7.59 13.46 -7.90
CA SER A 90 7.32 12.21 -7.20
C SER A 90 7.51 12.37 -5.71
N TYR A 91 6.77 11.56 -4.97
CA TYR A 91 6.72 11.57 -3.52
C TYR A 91 6.79 10.13 -3.02
N LEU A 92 7.64 9.87 -2.03
CA LEU A 92 7.70 8.58 -1.35
C LEU A 92 6.91 8.65 -0.05
N PHE A 93 5.81 7.92 -0.01
CA PHE A 93 5.09 7.60 1.21
C PHE A 93 5.68 6.33 1.79
N HIS A 94 5.87 6.28 3.09
CA HIS A 94 6.41 5.12 3.78
C HIS A 94 6.11 5.18 5.27
N VAL A 95 6.19 4.05 5.93
CA VAL A 95 6.05 3.98 7.39
C VAL A 95 7.40 4.17 8.04
N ARG A 96 7.46 4.96 9.12
CA ARG A 96 8.63 5.08 10.00
C ARG A 96 8.25 4.69 11.43
N PHE A 97 9.18 4.01 12.09
CA PHE A 97 9.02 3.58 13.48
C PHE A 97 9.38 4.76 14.42
N ASN A 98 8.43 5.22 15.20
CA ASN A 98 8.60 6.28 16.20
C ASN A 98 7.53 6.13 17.31
N ASN A 99 7.79 5.29 18.31
CA ASN A 99 6.81 4.92 19.36
C ASN A 99 5.47 4.43 18.78
N GLY A 100 5.55 3.66 17.71
CA GLY A 100 4.47 3.20 16.86
C GLY A 100 4.89 3.26 15.40
N ASN A 101 4.00 2.87 14.51
CA ASN A 101 4.19 2.93 13.07
C ASN A 101 3.35 4.07 12.52
N PHE A 102 3.96 5.02 11.83
CA PHE A 102 3.25 6.16 11.26
C PHE A 102 3.70 6.44 9.83
N ILE A 103 2.76 6.88 9.01
CA ILE A 103 3.01 7.22 7.62
C ILE A 103 3.67 8.58 7.53
N TRP A 104 4.75 8.64 6.77
CA TRP A 104 5.53 9.81 6.41
C TRP A 104 5.57 9.98 4.91
N VAL A 105 5.79 11.20 4.45
CA VAL A 105 5.98 11.55 3.05
C VAL A 105 7.19 12.45 2.90
N ALA A 106 7.90 12.28 1.77
CA ALA A 106 8.95 13.21 1.33
C ALA A 106 8.91 13.33 -0.20
N ALA A 107 9.40 14.46 -0.72
CA ALA A 107 9.73 14.57 -2.14
C ALA A 107 10.78 13.52 -2.51
N TYR A 108 10.61 12.88 -3.67
CA TYR A 108 11.40 11.73 -4.06
C TYR A 108 11.92 11.87 -5.49
N ASP A 109 13.22 11.68 -5.67
CA ASP A 109 13.82 11.61 -6.99
C ASP A 109 13.95 10.15 -7.44
N LYS A 110 13.16 9.77 -8.45
CA LYS A 110 13.17 8.43 -9.04
C LYS A 110 14.48 8.05 -9.71
N ASN A 111 15.28 9.03 -10.18
CA ASN A 111 16.53 8.77 -10.89
C ASN A 111 17.66 8.43 -9.92
N THR A 112 17.77 9.18 -8.84
CA THR A 112 18.78 8.95 -7.78
C THR A 112 18.29 7.98 -6.70
N GLN A 113 16.99 7.70 -6.66
CA GLN A 113 16.31 6.88 -5.66
C GLN A 113 16.55 7.42 -4.23
N THR A 114 16.41 8.74 -4.07
CA THR A 114 16.64 9.45 -2.79
C THR A 114 15.46 10.33 -2.43
N ILE A 115 15.24 10.55 -1.13
CA ILE A 115 14.28 11.53 -0.62
C ILE A 115 14.94 12.88 -0.35
N ASP A 116 14.19 13.96 -0.51
CA ASP A 116 14.56 15.26 0.05
C ASP A 116 14.11 15.30 1.52
N ARG A 117 15.08 15.17 2.43
CA ARG A 117 14.83 15.15 3.87
C ARG A 117 14.26 16.46 4.43
N ASN A 118 14.45 17.58 3.72
CA ASN A 118 13.86 18.86 4.14
C ASN A 118 12.34 18.87 3.97
N THR A 119 11.80 17.99 3.13
CA THR A 119 10.35 17.82 2.91
C THR A 119 9.75 16.68 3.72
N LEU A 120 10.58 15.92 4.46
CA LEU A 120 10.13 14.74 5.20
C LEU A 120 9.21 15.15 6.36
N GLN A 121 7.96 14.70 6.30
CA GLN A 121 6.96 15.01 7.32
C GLN A 121 5.99 13.86 7.55
N ARG A 122 5.42 13.81 8.75
CA ARG A 122 4.39 12.85 9.14
C ARG A 122 3.04 13.25 8.53
N CYS A 123 2.36 12.30 7.92
CA CYS A 123 1.07 12.52 7.25
C CYS A 123 -0.10 12.54 8.24
N LEU A 124 -0.18 11.56 9.12
CA LEU A 124 -1.33 11.29 9.95
C LEU A 124 -0.95 10.91 11.38
N ASP A 125 -1.84 11.27 12.32
CA ASP A 125 -1.84 10.81 13.70
C ASP A 125 -3.02 9.88 13.96
N ASN A 126 -2.87 8.95 14.89
CA ASN A 126 -3.93 8.06 15.36
C ASN A 126 -4.92 8.87 16.22
N THR A 127 -6.05 9.26 15.64
CA THR A 127 -7.01 10.20 16.27
C THR A 127 -8.45 9.68 16.32
N GLN A 128 -8.75 8.60 15.58
CA GLN A 128 -10.09 8.02 15.56
C GLN A 128 -10.13 6.73 16.37
N ALA A 129 -11.24 6.47 17.07
CA ALA A 129 -11.37 5.34 17.98
C ALA A 129 -11.12 3.98 17.32
N TRP A 130 -11.51 3.82 16.04
CA TRP A 130 -11.31 2.59 15.31
C TRP A 130 -9.84 2.29 14.94
N GLU A 131 -8.96 3.27 15.04
CA GLU A 131 -7.55 3.15 14.65
C GLU A 131 -6.68 2.53 15.75
N ASN A 132 -7.22 2.31 16.94
CA ASN A 132 -6.51 1.73 18.07
C ASN A 132 -7.48 0.94 18.97
N THR A 133 -7.90 -0.22 18.51
CA THR A 133 -8.79 -1.11 19.25
C THR A 133 -8.00 -1.99 20.22
N THR A 134 -8.70 -2.64 21.16
CA THR A 134 -8.09 -3.40 22.25
C THR A 134 -8.04 -4.91 22.02
N ASP A 135 -8.55 -5.41 20.90
CA ASP A 135 -8.59 -6.85 20.61
C ASP A 135 -7.19 -7.44 20.36
N TYR A 136 -6.24 -6.60 19.95
CA TYR A 136 -4.81 -6.92 19.86
C TYR A 136 -3.98 -5.71 20.32
N PRO A 137 -3.65 -5.61 21.62
CA PRO A 137 -2.91 -4.47 22.15
C PRO A 137 -1.54 -4.31 21.51
N SER A 138 -1.27 -3.14 20.99
CA SER A 138 0.01 -2.76 20.39
C SER A 138 0.26 -1.27 20.56
N ALA A 139 1.49 -0.80 20.25
CA ALA A 139 1.71 0.62 19.97
C ALA A 139 0.86 1.05 18.78
N PRO A 140 0.49 2.33 18.64
CA PRO A 140 -0.29 2.81 17.50
C PRO A 140 0.32 2.39 16.16
N ILE A 141 -0.51 1.89 15.25
CA ILE A 141 -0.10 1.46 13.91
C ILE A 141 -0.96 2.16 12.88
N MET A 142 -0.28 2.83 11.95
CA MET A 142 -0.83 3.39 10.72
C MET A 142 0.16 3.05 9.61
N GLU A 143 -0.22 2.18 8.69
CA GLU A 143 0.69 1.58 7.71
C GLU A 143 0.03 1.35 6.35
N GLY A 144 0.78 0.76 5.39
CA GLY A 144 0.28 0.43 4.06
C GLY A 144 -0.25 1.64 3.28
N PRO A 145 0.52 2.74 3.14
CA PRO A 145 0.05 3.91 2.40
C PRO A 145 -0.11 3.61 0.92
N THR A 146 -1.20 4.09 0.32
CA THR A 146 -1.35 4.20 -1.13
C THR A 146 -2.09 5.50 -1.46
N VAL A 147 -1.69 6.19 -2.52
CA VAL A 147 -2.20 7.53 -2.84
C VAL A 147 -2.68 7.59 -4.28
N ILE A 148 -3.86 8.16 -4.46
CA ILE A 148 -4.37 8.51 -5.79
C ILE A 148 -4.83 9.96 -5.83
N LYS A 149 -4.92 10.52 -7.03
CA LYS A 149 -5.53 11.82 -7.30
C LYS A 149 -6.90 11.62 -7.95
N HIS A 150 -7.93 12.21 -7.36
CA HIS A 150 -9.29 12.19 -7.89
C HIS A 150 -9.92 13.59 -7.83
N LYS A 151 -10.37 14.11 -8.96
CA LYS A 151 -10.97 15.46 -9.10
C LYS A 151 -10.14 16.57 -8.42
N GLY A 152 -8.82 16.51 -8.59
CA GLY A 152 -7.90 17.52 -8.05
C GLY A 152 -7.60 17.39 -6.55
N LYS A 153 -8.17 16.42 -5.85
CA LYS A 153 -7.85 16.07 -4.46
C LYS A 153 -7.00 14.83 -4.40
N TYR A 154 -6.14 14.73 -3.39
CA TYR A 154 -5.31 13.57 -3.10
C TYR A 154 -5.97 12.74 -2.00
N TYR A 155 -6.05 11.43 -2.22
CA TYR A 155 -6.60 10.46 -1.28
C TYR A 155 -5.48 9.53 -0.83
N LEU A 156 -5.13 9.60 0.44
CA LEU A 156 -4.20 8.68 1.09
C LEU A 156 -4.99 7.60 1.80
N PHE A 157 -4.97 6.39 1.27
CA PHE A 157 -5.48 5.19 1.95
C PHE A 157 -4.41 4.67 2.90
N TYR A 158 -4.84 4.19 4.05
CA TYR A 158 -3.95 3.66 5.09
C TYR A 158 -4.65 2.56 5.88
N SER A 159 -3.88 1.71 6.52
CA SER A 159 -4.39 0.70 7.43
C SER A 159 -4.04 1.05 8.87
N ALA A 160 -4.94 0.75 9.79
CA ALA A 160 -4.75 0.97 11.22
C ALA A 160 -5.11 -0.27 12.04
N ASN A 161 -4.66 -0.31 13.28
CA ASN A 161 -4.51 -1.44 14.17
C ASN A 161 -3.33 -2.35 13.76
N HIS A 162 -3.10 -3.42 14.51
CA HIS A 162 -2.10 -4.43 14.17
C HIS A 162 -2.70 -5.44 13.16
N PHE A 163 -1.92 -5.92 12.19
CA PHE A 163 -2.43 -6.87 11.19
C PHE A 163 -2.96 -8.20 11.78
N MET A 164 -2.60 -8.51 13.03
CA MET A 164 -3.16 -9.65 13.77
C MET A 164 -4.48 -9.34 14.46
N SER A 165 -4.86 -8.07 14.56
CA SER A 165 -6.17 -7.66 15.09
C SER A 165 -7.29 -8.06 14.13
N ARG A 166 -8.39 -8.52 14.65
CA ARG A 166 -9.61 -8.73 13.87
C ARG A 166 -10.17 -7.41 13.33
N ASP A 167 -9.87 -6.30 14.02
CA ASP A 167 -10.29 -4.93 13.70
C ASP A 167 -9.27 -4.19 12.81
N TYR A 168 -8.26 -4.89 12.26
CA TYR A 168 -7.40 -4.31 11.22
C TYR A 168 -8.25 -3.82 10.06
N ALA A 169 -8.07 -2.57 9.65
CA ALA A 169 -9.00 -1.91 8.75
C ALA A 169 -8.31 -0.88 7.85
N VAL A 170 -8.94 -0.55 6.72
CA VAL A 170 -8.52 0.53 5.83
C VAL A 170 -9.40 1.75 6.03
N GLY A 171 -8.76 2.90 6.21
CA GLY A 171 -9.37 4.20 6.11
C GLY A 171 -8.68 5.07 5.07
N TYR A 172 -9.13 6.32 4.95
CA TYR A 172 -8.50 7.29 4.05
C TYR A 172 -8.47 8.69 4.64
N ALA A 173 -7.57 9.51 4.13
CA ALA A 173 -7.50 10.94 4.37
C ALA A 173 -7.40 11.69 3.05
N VAL A 174 -7.81 12.96 3.03
CA VAL A 174 -7.84 13.80 1.82
C VAL A 174 -7.00 15.06 2.03
N ALA A 175 -6.31 15.51 0.98
CA ALA A 175 -5.51 16.72 0.96
C ALA A 175 -5.60 17.47 -0.37
N ASP A 176 -5.15 18.73 -0.37
CA ASP A 176 -4.99 19.55 -1.57
C ASP A 176 -3.60 19.45 -2.20
N SER A 177 -2.67 18.76 -1.51
CA SER A 177 -1.28 18.56 -1.95
C SER A 177 -0.79 17.18 -1.51
N PRO A 178 0.12 16.52 -2.26
CA PRO A 178 0.73 15.26 -1.84
C PRO A 178 1.48 15.34 -0.50
N LEU A 179 1.97 16.52 -0.15
CA LEU A 179 2.60 16.76 1.15
C LEU A 179 1.59 17.09 2.27
N GLY A 180 0.29 17.17 1.95
CA GLY A 180 -0.75 17.51 2.93
C GLY A 180 -1.03 19.02 3.03
N PRO A 181 -1.63 19.53 4.12
CA PRO A 181 -2.04 18.74 5.29
C PRO A 181 -3.17 17.77 5.00
N TRP A 182 -3.06 16.56 5.54
CA TRP A 182 -4.04 15.49 5.36
C TRP A 182 -5.17 15.59 6.39
N LYS A 183 -6.41 15.48 5.93
CA LYS A 183 -7.61 15.52 6.78
C LYS A 183 -8.38 14.21 6.65
N LYS A 184 -8.67 13.58 7.77
CA LYS A 184 -9.53 12.39 7.84
C LYS A 184 -10.99 12.83 7.86
N PRO A 185 -11.85 12.34 6.96
CA PRO A 185 -13.29 12.49 7.10
C PRO A 185 -13.80 11.77 8.36
N ASN A 186 -14.95 12.21 8.88
CA ASN A 186 -15.66 11.41 9.86
C ASN A 186 -16.07 10.08 9.23
N ASP A 187 -15.98 8.98 10.01
CA ASP A 187 -16.32 7.63 9.56
C ASP A 187 -15.58 7.21 8.28
N ASN A 188 -14.28 7.55 8.20
CA ASN A 188 -13.43 7.28 7.05
C ASN A 188 -13.01 5.81 6.92
N ARG A 189 -13.43 4.91 7.80
CA ARG A 189 -13.15 3.46 7.75
C ARG A 189 -14.00 2.81 6.66
N ILE A 190 -13.37 2.41 5.56
CA ILE A 190 -14.06 1.86 4.38
C ILE A 190 -13.98 0.34 4.27
N ILE A 191 -12.85 -0.27 4.63
CA ILE A 191 -12.67 -1.74 4.61
C ILE A 191 -12.42 -2.21 6.03
N HIS A 192 -13.32 -3.04 6.53
CA HIS A 192 -13.30 -3.60 7.88
C HIS A 192 -14.23 -4.82 7.94
N ARG A 193 -14.06 -5.67 8.92
CA ARG A 193 -14.94 -6.86 9.10
C ARG A 193 -16.43 -6.53 9.13
N SER A 194 -16.83 -5.35 9.61
CA SER A 194 -18.25 -4.93 9.59
C SER A 194 -18.74 -4.47 8.20
N THR A 195 -17.84 -4.05 7.30
CA THR A 195 -18.18 -3.60 5.95
C THR A 195 -18.01 -4.71 4.91
N VAL A 196 -16.93 -5.49 4.97
CA VAL A 196 -16.62 -6.55 3.98
C VAL A 196 -16.85 -7.97 4.52
N GLY A 197 -17.07 -8.14 5.83
CA GLY A 197 -17.47 -9.42 6.45
C GLY A 197 -16.33 -10.37 6.81
N GLU A 198 -15.07 -9.94 6.75
CA GLU A 198 -13.90 -10.79 7.03
C GLU A 198 -12.95 -10.09 8.01
N ASN A 199 -12.38 -10.84 8.95
CA ASN A 199 -11.46 -10.34 9.97
C ASN A 199 -10.13 -9.89 9.35
N GLY A 200 -9.48 -8.89 9.97
CA GLY A 200 -8.14 -8.45 9.61
C GLY A 200 -8.04 -7.91 8.18
N SER A 201 -9.09 -7.19 7.75
CA SER A 201 -9.22 -6.65 6.39
C SER A 201 -8.41 -5.38 6.23
N GLY A 202 -7.19 -5.47 5.69
CA GLY A 202 -6.35 -4.29 5.57
C GLY A 202 -5.12 -4.49 4.69
N HIS A 203 -4.24 -3.52 4.73
CA HIS A 203 -2.98 -3.39 4.01
C HIS A 203 -3.07 -3.80 2.54
N GLY A 204 -3.22 -2.82 1.69
CA GLY A 204 -3.45 -3.06 0.28
C GLY A 204 -2.90 -1.94 -0.60
N ASP A 205 -3.33 -1.97 -1.85
CA ASP A 205 -2.95 -0.99 -2.85
C ASP A 205 -4.13 -0.67 -3.77
N VAL A 206 -4.14 0.54 -4.32
CA VAL A 206 -5.12 0.99 -5.31
C VAL A 206 -4.59 0.76 -6.71
N PHE A 207 -5.44 0.27 -7.58
CA PHE A 207 -5.14 0.19 -9.01
C PHE A 207 -6.40 0.48 -9.83
N ASP A 208 -6.22 0.84 -11.08
CA ASP A 208 -7.30 1.02 -12.05
C ASP A 208 -7.25 -0.04 -13.15
N ASP A 209 -8.40 -0.31 -13.75
CA ASP A 209 -8.51 -1.11 -14.96
C ASP A 209 -8.45 -0.20 -16.21
N SER A 210 -8.38 -0.83 -17.40
CA SER A 210 -8.36 -0.11 -18.67
C SER A 210 -9.66 0.66 -18.98
N LYS A 211 -10.70 0.54 -18.15
CA LYS A 211 -11.98 1.22 -18.27
C LYS A 211 -12.13 2.38 -17.29
N GLY A 212 -11.10 2.62 -16.43
CA GLY A 212 -11.11 3.66 -15.42
C GLY A 212 -11.87 3.29 -14.14
N ASN A 213 -12.22 2.01 -13.94
CA ASN A 213 -12.71 1.56 -12.65
C ASN A 213 -11.55 1.45 -11.67
N ILE A 214 -11.74 1.95 -10.46
CA ILE A 214 -10.73 1.96 -9.41
C ILE A 214 -11.02 0.83 -8.43
N PHE A 215 -9.99 0.07 -8.08
CA PHE A 215 -10.08 -1.07 -7.18
C PHE A 215 -9.07 -0.94 -6.04
N TYR A 216 -9.37 -1.59 -4.94
CA TYR A 216 -8.44 -1.79 -3.82
C TYR A 216 -8.18 -3.28 -3.65
N VAL A 217 -6.91 -3.70 -3.73
CA VAL A 217 -6.48 -5.05 -3.36
C VAL A 217 -6.02 -5.03 -1.91
N TYR A 218 -6.46 -6.00 -1.09
CA TYR A 218 -6.14 -6.07 0.33
C TYR A 218 -6.05 -7.51 0.80
N HIS A 219 -5.59 -7.72 2.03
CA HIS A 219 -5.63 -9.03 2.65
C HIS A 219 -6.67 -9.12 3.75
N VAL A 220 -7.06 -10.37 4.05
CA VAL A 220 -7.88 -10.74 5.20
C VAL A 220 -7.21 -11.89 5.96
N HIS A 221 -7.65 -12.15 7.18
CA HIS A 221 -7.23 -13.34 7.93
C HIS A 221 -7.61 -14.62 7.18
N HIS A 222 -6.88 -15.69 7.43
CA HIS A 222 -7.17 -17.00 6.85
C HIS A 222 -8.55 -17.52 7.24
N SER A 223 -8.94 -17.31 8.48
CA SER A 223 -10.24 -17.69 9.04
C SER A 223 -10.52 -16.90 10.32
N ASP A 224 -11.66 -17.16 10.95
CA ASP A 224 -12.01 -16.57 12.26
C ASP A 224 -11.07 -17.00 13.40
N HIS A 225 -10.27 -18.05 13.18
CA HIS A 225 -9.37 -18.64 14.19
C HIS A 225 -7.89 -18.58 13.83
N ALA A 226 -7.55 -18.17 12.59
CA ALA A 226 -6.18 -18.15 12.11
C ALA A 226 -5.90 -16.90 11.27
N VAL A 227 -4.82 -16.19 11.61
CA VAL A 227 -4.37 -15.03 10.83
C VAL A 227 -3.70 -15.46 9.51
N SER A 228 -2.81 -16.43 9.58
CA SER A 228 -1.97 -16.85 8.44
C SER A 228 -2.30 -18.27 7.96
N PRO A 229 -2.05 -18.55 6.67
CA PRO A 229 -1.65 -17.62 5.61
C PRO A 229 -2.79 -16.65 5.26
N ARG A 230 -2.48 -15.34 5.19
CA ARG A 230 -3.50 -14.34 4.83
C ARG A 230 -4.02 -14.56 3.41
N LEU A 231 -5.28 -14.20 3.17
CA LEU A 231 -5.94 -14.37 1.89
C LEU A 231 -6.09 -13.00 1.19
N THR A 232 -6.03 -12.97 -0.12
CA THR A 232 -6.20 -11.75 -0.90
C THR A 232 -7.67 -11.52 -1.25
N ARG A 233 -8.08 -10.24 -1.24
CA ARG A 233 -9.37 -9.76 -1.73
C ARG A 233 -9.18 -8.54 -2.61
N ILE A 234 -10.14 -8.29 -3.50
CA ILE A 234 -10.18 -7.11 -4.37
C ILE A 234 -11.60 -6.56 -4.29
N VAL A 235 -11.74 -5.24 -4.19
CA VAL A 235 -13.05 -4.59 -4.15
C VAL A 235 -13.03 -3.30 -4.98
N PRO A 236 -14.08 -2.97 -5.74
CA PRO A 236 -14.22 -1.66 -6.37
C PRO A 236 -14.30 -0.54 -5.33
N LEU A 237 -13.67 0.60 -5.61
CA LEU A 237 -13.85 1.83 -4.86
C LEU A 237 -14.85 2.73 -5.58
N HIS A 238 -15.90 3.14 -4.87
CA HIS A 238 -16.91 4.07 -5.38
C HIS A 238 -16.66 5.47 -4.81
N PHE A 239 -16.47 6.45 -5.69
CA PHE A 239 -16.34 7.85 -5.31
C PHE A 239 -17.71 8.53 -5.41
N VAL A 240 -18.30 8.89 -4.26
CA VAL A 240 -19.67 9.41 -4.13
C VAL A 240 -19.60 10.89 -3.75
N PRO A 241 -20.25 11.78 -4.52
CA PRO A 241 -20.31 13.21 -4.19
C PRO A 241 -20.77 13.46 -2.76
N SER A 242 -20.11 14.38 -2.06
CA SER A 242 -20.48 14.77 -0.70
C SER A 242 -20.46 16.29 -0.51
N ALA A 243 -21.03 16.74 0.59
CA ALA A 243 -21.00 18.15 1.01
C ALA A 243 -19.63 18.59 1.57
N ASP A 244 -18.66 17.67 1.74
CA ASP A 244 -17.37 17.93 2.38
C ASP A 244 -16.36 18.64 1.43
N GLY A 245 -16.75 18.91 0.18
CA GLY A 245 -15.88 19.51 -0.84
C GLY A 245 -14.95 18.51 -1.55
N PHE A 246 -15.17 17.21 -1.32
CA PHE A 246 -14.52 16.09 -1.99
C PHE A 246 -15.46 14.88 -2.04
N ASP A 247 -15.23 13.95 -2.95
CA ASP A 247 -16.04 12.73 -3.01
C ASP A 247 -15.68 11.79 -1.84
N ARG A 248 -16.68 11.19 -1.18
CA ARG A 248 -16.47 10.12 -0.21
C ARG A 248 -16.17 8.80 -0.91
N VAL A 249 -15.39 7.95 -0.25
CA VAL A 249 -15.06 6.63 -0.78
C VAL A 249 -15.90 5.58 -0.07
N GLU A 250 -16.55 4.73 -0.86
CA GLU A 250 -17.38 3.64 -0.38
C GLU A 250 -16.99 2.31 -1.03
N VAL A 251 -17.23 1.21 -0.32
CA VAL A 251 -17.12 -0.16 -0.83
C VAL A 251 -18.40 -0.92 -0.56
N LYS A 252 -18.69 -1.94 -1.38
CA LYS A 252 -19.85 -2.80 -1.21
C LYS A 252 -19.42 -4.24 -1.03
N ARG A 253 -19.93 -4.89 0.02
CA ARG A 253 -19.57 -6.27 0.38
C ARG A 253 -19.84 -7.26 -0.74
N GLU A 254 -20.95 -7.13 -1.44
CA GLU A 254 -21.37 -7.99 -2.53
C GLU A 254 -20.48 -7.88 -3.78
N GLU A 255 -19.65 -6.84 -3.86
CA GLU A 255 -18.71 -6.63 -4.96
C GLU A 255 -17.30 -7.17 -4.67
N VAL A 256 -17.06 -7.73 -3.48
CA VAL A 256 -15.76 -8.30 -3.12
C VAL A 256 -15.42 -9.48 -4.02
N ILE A 257 -14.30 -9.38 -4.70
CA ILE A 257 -13.75 -10.44 -5.56
C ILE A 257 -12.79 -11.28 -4.74
N VAL A 258 -12.97 -12.60 -4.80
CA VAL A 258 -12.06 -13.59 -4.22
C VAL A 258 -11.15 -14.14 -5.33
N PRO A 259 -9.85 -13.76 -5.36
CA PRO A 259 -8.92 -14.26 -6.37
C PRO A 259 -8.62 -15.74 -6.19
N ILE A 260 -8.54 -16.46 -7.32
CA ILE A 260 -8.13 -17.86 -7.38
C ILE A 260 -6.82 -17.96 -8.16
N VAL A 261 -5.78 -18.50 -7.54
CA VAL A 261 -4.51 -18.74 -8.21
C VAL A 261 -4.55 -20.13 -8.85
N LYS A 262 -4.44 -20.17 -10.18
CA LYS A 262 -4.24 -21.45 -10.89
C LYS A 262 -2.79 -21.88 -10.69
N THR A 263 -2.59 -22.92 -9.91
CA THR A 263 -1.33 -23.65 -9.93
C THR A 263 -1.33 -24.53 -11.17
N ASP A 264 -0.35 -24.38 -12.07
CA ASP A 264 -0.13 -25.36 -13.12
C ASP A 264 0.00 -26.72 -12.44
N GLY A 265 -0.94 -27.61 -12.75
CA GLY A 265 -0.99 -28.95 -12.16
C GLY A 265 0.23 -29.77 -12.57
N LYS A 266 1.36 -29.50 -11.96
CA LYS A 266 2.45 -30.48 -11.87
C LYS A 266 2.14 -31.33 -10.64
N LYS A 267 1.57 -32.55 -10.94
CA LYS A 267 1.59 -33.68 -10.03
C LYS A 267 3.03 -34.06 -9.65
#